data_1365b6fd9e75ed729b4529610d04106d
#
_entry.id   1365b6fd9e75ed729b4529610d04106d
#
_cell.length_a   1.000
_cell.length_b   1.000
_cell.length_c   1.000
_cell.angle_alpha   90.00
_cell.angle_beta   90.00
_cell.angle_gamma   90.00
#
_symmetry.space_group_name_H-M   'P 1'
#
loop_
_entity.id
_entity.type
_entity.pdbx_description
1 polymer ?
#
loop_
_entity_poly.entity_id
_entity_poly.type
_entity_poly.pdbx_seq_one_letter_code
_entity_poly.pdbx_strand_id
1 'polypeptide(L)'
;MNCLERTDAATPVGPSAGQLKRQGPLSWQEARARANMYGFLSNLFLIPPSQELIKWAGEDDRSHELSAAFGEKAAAELKAFAEDFRLQRDTATVIQDYWDLFRIPTGRYVAPFEDVYRGTPLDGKKSRGPLLGKHAIAVIRTYREAGAVLDERRKELPTHIGIEFAFMRFLCEQEASALGRSGGHLRRFGGNRKPREDGRYLELQGRFLGDHLNRWFPRLAQEICSNSQSRFYPGWISIAEAFLLWDTAALSNPRAYRNP
;
A
#
# COMPACT_ATOMS: atom_id res chain seq x y z
N MET A 1 -19.71 -10.15 -7.68
CA MET A 1 -18.87 -10.95 -6.76
C MET A 1 -17.42 -10.78 -7.21
N ASN A 2 -16.72 -9.75 -6.73
CA ASN A 2 -15.30 -9.56 -7.02
C ASN A 2 -14.49 -10.13 -5.87
N CYS A 3 -14.14 -11.41 -6.00
CA CYS A 3 -13.10 -12.02 -5.20
C CYS A 3 -11.77 -11.30 -5.45
N LEU A 4 -11.02 -11.04 -4.39
CA LEU A 4 -9.60 -10.67 -4.48
C LEU A 4 -8.84 -11.93 -4.97
N GLU A 5 -8.83 -12.16 -6.29
CA GLU A 5 -8.13 -13.28 -6.90
C GLU A 5 -6.61 -13.14 -6.77
N ARG A 6 -5.94 -14.29 -6.72
CA ARG A 6 -4.48 -14.39 -6.83
C ARG A 6 -4.01 -13.56 -8.03
N THR A 7 -3.25 -12.52 -7.76
CA THR A 7 -2.42 -11.89 -8.78
C THR A 7 -1.02 -12.44 -8.64
N ASP A 8 -0.50 -12.97 -9.75
CA ASP A 8 0.92 -13.25 -9.92
C ASP A 8 1.76 -12.09 -9.40
N ALA A 9 2.93 -12.40 -8.86
CA ALA A 9 3.86 -11.41 -8.33
C ALA A 9 4.23 -10.40 -9.42
N ALA A 10 3.37 -9.40 -9.60
CA ALA A 10 3.64 -8.33 -10.54
C ALA A 10 4.81 -7.51 -9.98
N THR A 11 5.86 -7.38 -10.75
CA THR A 11 6.95 -6.44 -10.53
C THR A 11 6.35 -5.07 -10.22
N PRO A 12 6.79 -4.34 -9.18
CA PRO A 12 6.23 -3.05 -8.83
C PRO A 12 6.54 -2.05 -9.95
N VAL A 13 5.52 -1.77 -10.77
CA VAL A 13 5.58 -0.65 -11.70
C VAL A 13 5.06 0.56 -10.92
N GLY A 14 5.98 1.26 -10.27
CA GLY A 14 5.69 2.54 -9.62
C GLY A 14 5.38 3.63 -10.65
N PRO A 15 4.77 4.75 -10.23
CA PRO A 15 4.59 5.90 -11.10
C PRO A 15 5.97 6.40 -11.60
N SER A 16 6.10 6.70 -12.89
CA SER A 16 7.36 7.24 -13.43
C SER A 16 7.70 8.59 -12.79
N ALA A 17 8.99 8.94 -12.72
CA ALA A 17 9.47 10.19 -12.12
C ALA A 17 8.78 11.46 -12.68
N GLY A 18 8.31 11.40 -13.94
CA GLY A 18 7.51 12.47 -14.55
C GLY A 18 6.09 12.57 -14.02
N GLN A 19 5.53 11.48 -13.47
CA GLN A 19 4.16 11.45 -12.93
C GLN A 19 4.09 12.06 -11.52
N LEU A 20 5.15 11.98 -10.72
CA LEU A 20 5.23 12.56 -9.39
C LEU A 20 5.21 14.11 -9.37
N LYS A 21 5.45 14.77 -10.53
CA LYS A 21 5.49 16.24 -10.65
C LYS A 21 4.25 16.85 -11.30
N ARG A 22 3.25 16.07 -11.72
CA ARG A 22 2.08 16.60 -12.45
C ARG A 22 1.03 17.20 -11.52
N GLN A 23 0.60 18.42 -11.86
CA GLN A 23 -0.54 19.15 -11.27
C GLN A 23 -1.81 19.00 -12.15
N GLY A 24 -2.17 17.78 -12.52
CA GLY A 24 -3.35 17.51 -13.36
C GLY A 24 -4.32 16.51 -12.72
N PRO A 25 -5.55 16.37 -13.24
CA PRO A 25 -6.48 15.35 -12.77
C PRO A 25 -5.87 13.96 -12.92
N LEU A 26 -6.13 13.05 -11.96
CA LEU A 26 -5.66 11.66 -12.06
C LEU A 26 -6.29 11.02 -13.32
N SER A 27 -5.40 10.44 -14.11
CA SER A 27 -5.78 9.65 -15.27
C SER A 27 -6.09 8.21 -14.86
N TRP A 28 -6.75 7.45 -15.73
CA TRP A 28 -6.96 6.02 -15.48
C TRP A 28 -5.62 5.26 -15.36
N GLN A 29 -4.57 5.71 -16.05
CA GLN A 29 -3.22 5.15 -15.96
C GLN A 29 -2.62 5.38 -14.57
N GLU A 30 -2.77 6.58 -14.01
CA GLU A 30 -2.29 6.91 -12.67
C GLU A 30 -3.06 6.13 -11.61
N ALA A 31 -4.39 6.03 -11.73
CA ALA A 31 -5.19 5.20 -10.83
C ALA A 31 -4.74 3.72 -10.90
N ARG A 32 -4.43 3.22 -12.09
CA ARG A 32 -3.92 1.86 -12.28
C ARG A 32 -2.53 1.67 -11.69
N ALA A 33 -1.61 2.63 -11.88
CA ALA A 33 -0.27 2.59 -11.30
C ALA A 33 -0.33 2.59 -9.76
N ARG A 34 -1.21 3.41 -9.17
CA ARG A 34 -1.46 3.41 -7.72
C ARG A 34 -2.01 2.07 -7.23
N ALA A 35 -2.98 1.49 -7.97
CA ALA A 35 -3.51 0.16 -7.68
C ALA A 35 -2.41 -0.90 -7.66
N ASN A 36 -1.50 -0.88 -8.65
CA ASN A 36 -0.38 -1.81 -8.71
C ASN A 36 0.57 -1.65 -7.52
N MET A 37 0.89 -0.40 -7.14
CA MET A 37 1.75 -0.13 -5.98
C MET A 37 1.12 -0.61 -4.68
N TYR A 38 -0.17 -0.31 -4.44
CA TYR A 38 -0.89 -0.83 -3.28
C TYR A 38 -0.98 -2.36 -3.28
N GLY A 39 -1.17 -2.98 -4.45
CA GLY A 39 -1.16 -4.44 -4.59
C GLY A 39 0.19 -5.06 -4.24
N PHE A 40 1.28 -4.45 -4.69
CA PHE A 40 2.63 -4.85 -4.31
C PHE A 40 2.85 -4.74 -2.79
N LEU A 41 2.54 -3.59 -2.19
CA LEU A 41 2.65 -3.37 -0.75
C LEU A 41 1.79 -4.35 0.05
N SER A 42 0.57 -4.64 -0.41
CA SER A 42 -0.28 -5.67 0.21
C SER A 42 0.42 -7.03 0.25
N ASN A 43 0.97 -7.47 -0.87
CA ASN A 43 1.65 -8.76 -0.97
C ASN A 43 2.91 -8.83 -0.11
N LEU A 44 3.65 -7.73 0.01
CA LEU A 44 4.85 -7.65 0.85
C LEU A 44 4.61 -8.07 2.31
N PHE A 45 3.38 -7.86 2.81
CA PHE A 45 2.99 -8.21 4.18
C PHE A 45 2.18 -9.50 4.29
N LEU A 46 1.50 -9.93 3.21
CA LEU A 46 0.59 -11.07 3.27
C LEU A 46 1.26 -12.39 2.89
N ILE A 47 2.32 -12.35 2.09
CA ILE A 47 3.03 -13.54 1.60
C ILE A 47 4.54 -13.36 1.72
N PRO A 48 5.31 -14.44 1.94
CA PRO A 48 6.76 -14.34 1.94
C PRO A 48 7.26 -13.90 0.56
N PRO A 49 8.32 -13.07 0.49
CA PRO A 49 8.88 -12.61 -0.77
C PRO A 49 9.43 -13.80 -1.57
N SER A 50 9.15 -13.83 -2.87
CA SER A 50 9.73 -14.84 -3.74
C SER A 50 11.22 -14.56 -3.98
N GLN A 51 11.97 -15.62 -4.33
CA GLN A 51 13.38 -15.46 -4.67
C GLN A 51 13.58 -14.53 -5.87
N GLU A 52 12.64 -14.53 -6.82
CA GLU A 52 12.65 -13.64 -7.99
C GLU A 52 12.52 -12.19 -7.57
N LEU A 53 11.60 -11.87 -6.65
CA LEU A 53 11.43 -10.51 -6.11
C LEU A 53 12.70 -10.05 -5.37
N ILE A 54 13.30 -10.93 -4.55
CA ILE A 54 14.52 -10.61 -3.81
C ILE A 54 15.68 -10.33 -4.78
N LYS A 55 15.87 -11.19 -5.78
CA LYS A 55 16.91 -11.01 -6.82
C LYS A 55 16.68 -9.73 -7.61
N TRP A 56 15.44 -9.48 -8.03
CA TRP A 56 15.04 -8.28 -8.74
C TRP A 56 15.34 -7.00 -7.94
N ALA A 57 15.04 -6.99 -6.63
CA ALA A 57 15.34 -5.86 -5.75
C ALA A 57 16.86 -5.66 -5.53
N GLY A 58 17.65 -6.72 -5.70
CA GLY A 58 19.11 -6.71 -5.61
C GLY A 58 19.84 -6.28 -6.88
N GLU A 59 19.12 -5.93 -7.98
CA GLU A 59 19.70 -5.42 -9.22
C GLU A 59 19.95 -3.91 -9.14
N ASP A 60 21.13 -3.46 -9.55
CA ASP A 60 21.54 -2.04 -9.47
C ASP A 60 20.59 -1.10 -10.22
N ASP A 61 20.18 -1.48 -11.44
CA ASP A 61 19.30 -0.67 -12.28
C ASP A 61 17.96 -0.37 -11.58
N ARG A 62 17.48 -1.29 -10.73
CA ARG A 62 16.22 -1.13 -10.01
C ARG A 62 16.29 -0.07 -8.92
N SER A 63 17.41 0.01 -8.21
CA SER A 63 17.61 1.08 -7.22
C SER A 63 17.63 2.46 -7.86
N HIS A 64 18.18 2.59 -9.07
CA HIS A 64 18.16 3.83 -9.84
C HIS A 64 16.75 4.20 -10.34
N GLU A 65 15.97 3.24 -10.85
CA GLU A 65 14.59 3.46 -11.26
C GLU A 65 13.72 3.93 -10.08
N LEU A 66 13.86 3.30 -8.91
CA LEU A 66 13.14 3.65 -7.70
C LEU A 66 13.57 5.01 -7.13
N SER A 67 14.88 5.33 -7.22
CA SER A 67 15.41 6.63 -6.84
C SER A 67 14.84 7.74 -7.73
N ALA A 68 14.75 7.52 -9.04
CA ALA A 68 14.13 8.45 -9.96
C ALA A 68 12.63 8.64 -9.70
N ALA A 69 11.93 7.57 -9.25
CA ALA A 69 10.50 7.61 -8.97
C ALA A 69 10.16 8.22 -7.62
N PHE A 70 10.86 7.84 -6.55
CA PHE A 70 10.52 8.16 -5.15
C PHE A 70 11.54 9.07 -4.46
N GLY A 71 12.66 9.37 -5.10
CA GLY A 71 13.75 10.19 -4.59
C GLY A 71 14.86 9.37 -3.92
N GLU A 72 16.08 9.93 -3.93
CA GLU A 72 17.30 9.29 -3.41
C GLU A 72 17.15 8.81 -1.96
N LYS A 73 16.54 9.64 -1.11
CA LYS A 73 16.36 9.31 0.30
C LYS A 73 15.50 8.07 0.50
N ALA A 74 14.40 7.94 -0.26
CA ALA A 74 13.50 6.79 -0.16
C ALA A 74 14.14 5.51 -0.70
N ALA A 75 14.97 5.61 -1.74
CA ALA A 75 15.63 4.46 -2.36
C ALA A 75 16.94 4.05 -1.66
N ALA A 76 17.47 4.84 -0.72
CA ALA A 76 18.80 4.64 -0.13
C ALA A 76 18.98 3.25 0.52
N GLU A 77 17.99 2.78 1.27
CA GLU A 77 18.04 1.45 1.92
C GLU A 77 17.97 0.31 0.90
N LEU A 78 17.17 0.43 -0.18
CA LEU A 78 17.16 -0.56 -1.25
C LEU A 78 18.45 -0.57 -2.05
N LYS A 79 19.08 0.59 -2.24
CA LYS A 79 20.40 0.67 -2.85
C LYS A 79 21.45 -0.05 -2.01
N ALA A 80 21.44 0.21 -0.70
CA ALA A 80 22.32 -0.50 0.23
C ALA A 80 22.01 -2.02 0.27
N PHE A 81 20.73 -2.41 0.18
CA PHE A 81 20.35 -3.81 0.03
C PHE A 81 20.94 -4.42 -1.25
N ALA A 82 20.87 -3.74 -2.39
CA ALA A 82 21.43 -4.24 -3.65
C ALA A 82 22.96 -4.42 -3.56
N GLU A 83 23.66 -3.50 -2.88
CA GLU A 83 25.09 -3.61 -2.62
C GLU A 83 25.44 -4.85 -1.75
N ASP A 84 24.72 -5.04 -0.65
CA ASP A 84 24.88 -6.19 0.24
C ASP A 84 24.53 -7.50 -0.50
N PHE A 85 23.42 -7.52 -1.26
CA PHE A 85 22.97 -8.70 -1.98
C PHE A 85 23.92 -9.16 -3.09
N ARG A 86 24.61 -8.22 -3.78
CA ARG A 86 25.64 -8.58 -4.77
C ARG A 86 26.77 -9.41 -4.17
N LEU A 87 27.13 -9.11 -2.93
CA LEU A 87 28.23 -9.80 -2.23
C LEU A 87 27.80 -11.16 -1.69
N GLN A 88 26.63 -11.24 -1.09
CA GLN A 88 26.20 -12.39 -0.29
C GLN A 88 25.22 -13.30 -1.03
N ARG A 89 24.40 -12.76 -1.94
CA ARG A 89 23.31 -13.44 -2.64
C ARG A 89 22.37 -14.22 -1.72
N ASP A 90 22.20 -13.72 -0.51
CA ASP A 90 21.44 -14.36 0.55
C ASP A 90 19.95 -14.03 0.45
N THR A 91 19.19 -14.96 -0.12
CA THR A 91 17.72 -14.89 -0.16
C THR A 91 17.08 -15.48 1.10
N ALA A 92 17.81 -16.37 1.81
CA ALA A 92 17.27 -17.08 2.96
C ALA A 92 17.02 -16.14 4.15
N THR A 93 17.96 -15.24 4.44
CA THR A 93 17.80 -14.23 5.49
C THR A 93 16.60 -13.32 5.23
N VAL A 94 16.37 -12.92 3.98
CA VAL A 94 15.20 -12.08 3.62
C VAL A 94 13.89 -12.84 3.83
N ILE A 95 13.82 -14.11 3.44
CA ILE A 95 12.64 -14.95 3.66
C ILE A 95 12.42 -15.19 5.16
N GLN A 96 13.50 -15.43 5.92
CA GLN A 96 13.43 -15.59 7.37
C GLN A 96 12.97 -14.31 8.06
N ASP A 97 13.39 -13.12 7.59
CA ASP A 97 12.90 -11.84 8.09
C ASP A 97 11.36 -11.73 7.98
N TYR A 98 10.76 -12.21 6.87
CA TYR A 98 9.30 -12.23 6.75
C TYR A 98 8.63 -13.02 7.89
N TRP A 99 9.13 -14.22 8.15
CA TRP A 99 8.56 -15.10 9.17
C TRP A 99 8.72 -14.51 10.56
N ASP A 100 9.92 -14.02 10.90
CA ASP A 100 10.24 -13.48 12.21
C ASP A 100 9.56 -12.13 12.49
N LEU A 101 9.40 -11.29 11.45
CA LEU A 101 8.74 -9.98 11.59
C LEU A 101 7.23 -10.10 11.64
N PHE A 102 6.61 -10.97 10.82
CA PHE A 102 5.16 -10.89 10.60
C PHE A 102 4.37 -12.14 10.97
N ARG A 103 5.01 -13.28 11.17
CA ARG A 103 4.30 -14.55 11.34
C ARG A 103 4.59 -15.27 12.66
N ILE A 104 5.78 -15.19 13.18
CA ILE A 104 6.19 -15.90 14.40
C ILE A 104 6.21 -14.89 15.55
N PRO A 105 5.29 -14.94 16.53
CA PRO A 105 5.17 -13.94 17.58
C PRO A 105 6.25 -14.13 18.67
N THR A 106 7.51 -14.17 18.27
CA THR A 106 8.68 -14.29 19.14
C THR A 106 9.74 -13.27 18.75
N GLY A 107 10.59 -12.88 19.70
CA GLY A 107 11.78 -12.07 19.46
C GLY A 107 11.53 -10.78 18.67
N ARG A 108 11.64 -10.85 17.36
CA ARG A 108 11.58 -9.72 16.44
C ARG A 108 10.19 -9.40 15.90
N TYR A 109 9.15 -10.06 16.37
CA TYR A 109 7.80 -9.91 15.85
C TYR A 109 7.26 -8.48 15.95
N VAL A 110 6.78 -7.99 14.84
CA VAL A 110 6.13 -6.69 14.67
C VAL A 110 4.67 -6.93 14.31
N ALA A 111 3.75 -6.56 15.20
CA ALA A 111 2.33 -6.81 15.00
C ALA A 111 1.78 -5.95 13.84
N PRO A 112 1.31 -6.53 12.73
CA PRO A 112 0.93 -5.77 11.54
C PRO A 112 -0.54 -5.29 11.57
N PHE A 113 -1.03 -4.80 12.73
CA PHE A 113 -2.45 -4.49 12.94
C PHE A 113 -2.65 -3.06 13.48
N GLU A 114 -3.53 -2.27 12.87
CA GLU A 114 -3.87 -0.90 13.28
C GLU A 114 -4.28 -0.82 14.76
N ASP A 115 -5.12 -1.75 15.20
CA ASP A 115 -5.63 -1.76 16.59
C ASP A 115 -4.50 -1.80 17.63
N VAL A 116 -3.40 -2.47 17.32
CA VAL A 116 -2.24 -2.59 18.22
C VAL A 116 -1.57 -1.23 18.46
N TYR A 117 -1.50 -0.40 17.44
CA TYR A 117 -0.83 0.91 17.50
C TYR A 117 -1.75 2.04 17.96
N ARG A 118 -3.05 1.92 17.69
CA ARG A 118 -4.05 2.97 17.93
C ARG A 118 -5.02 2.64 19.05
N GLY A 119 -5.12 1.38 19.42
CA GLY A 119 -6.00 0.93 20.49
C GLY A 119 -5.59 1.49 21.86
N THR A 120 -6.57 1.64 22.75
CA THR A 120 -6.30 2.00 24.15
C THR A 120 -5.93 0.73 24.90
N PRO A 121 -4.78 0.69 25.62
CA PRO A 121 -4.42 -0.44 26.44
C PRO A 121 -5.48 -0.73 27.51
N LEU A 122 -5.80 -2.00 27.73
CA LEU A 122 -6.80 -2.41 28.73
C LEU A 122 -6.32 -2.23 30.17
N ASP A 123 -5.00 -2.24 30.37
CA ASP A 123 -4.35 -2.20 31.71
C ASP A 123 -3.85 -0.81 32.10
N GLY A 124 -4.13 0.23 31.30
CA GLY A 124 -3.66 1.60 31.54
C GLY A 124 -2.14 1.78 31.42
N LYS A 125 -1.37 0.72 31.11
CA LYS A 125 0.07 0.78 30.84
C LYS A 125 0.31 1.18 29.39
N LYS A 126 1.56 1.53 29.04
CA LYS A 126 1.97 1.79 27.64
C LYS A 126 2.01 0.48 26.82
N SER A 127 1.00 -0.38 26.99
CA SER A 127 0.86 -1.63 26.26
C SER A 127 0.13 -1.40 24.94
N ARG A 128 0.19 -2.41 24.08
CA ARG A 128 -0.48 -2.40 22.78
C ARG A 128 -1.99 -2.53 22.95
N GLY A 129 -2.76 -1.91 22.04
CA GLY A 129 -4.22 -2.06 22.03
C GLY A 129 -4.67 -3.49 21.73
N PRO A 130 -5.90 -3.87 22.17
CA PRO A 130 -6.48 -5.17 21.86
C PRO A 130 -6.84 -5.27 20.38
N LEU A 131 -6.72 -6.46 19.80
CA LEU A 131 -7.22 -6.75 18.46
C LEU A 131 -8.76 -6.68 18.42
N LEU A 132 -9.31 -6.36 17.23
CA LEU A 132 -10.75 -6.24 16.97
C LEU A 132 -11.44 -5.17 17.81
N GLY A 133 -10.72 -4.09 18.12
CA GLY A 133 -11.24 -2.93 18.85
C GLY A 133 -12.04 -1.96 17.95
N LYS A 134 -12.19 -0.73 18.45
CA LYS A 134 -12.96 0.32 17.75
C LYS A 134 -12.43 0.63 16.34
N HIS A 135 -11.12 0.46 16.10
CA HIS A 135 -10.53 0.71 14.80
C HIS A 135 -10.90 -0.38 13.79
N ALA A 136 -10.97 -1.65 14.20
CA ALA A 136 -11.47 -2.73 13.35
C ALA A 136 -12.91 -2.47 12.89
N ILE A 137 -13.77 -1.98 13.80
CA ILE A 137 -15.17 -1.62 13.46
C ILE A 137 -15.19 -0.49 12.43
N ALA A 138 -14.34 0.53 12.58
CA ALA A 138 -14.26 1.66 11.65
C ALA A 138 -13.78 1.20 10.28
N VAL A 139 -12.72 0.40 10.22
CA VAL A 139 -12.18 -0.19 8.99
C VAL A 139 -13.24 -1.02 8.25
N ILE A 140 -13.90 -1.97 8.95
CA ILE A 140 -14.96 -2.82 8.38
C ILE A 140 -16.11 -1.97 7.82
N ARG A 141 -16.48 -0.92 8.53
CA ARG A 141 -17.54 0.02 8.07
C ARG A 141 -17.14 0.68 6.76
N THR A 142 -15.89 1.14 6.63
CA THR A 142 -15.39 1.77 5.40
C THR A 142 -15.32 0.76 4.24
N TYR A 143 -14.91 -0.50 4.51
CA TYR A 143 -14.93 -1.57 3.50
C TYR A 143 -16.36 -1.80 2.97
N ARG A 144 -17.33 -1.93 3.86
CA ARG A 144 -18.75 -2.10 3.47
C ARG A 144 -19.30 -0.91 2.70
N GLU A 145 -18.97 0.31 3.10
CA GLU A 145 -19.34 1.54 2.40
C GLU A 145 -18.84 1.54 0.95
N ALA A 146 -17.64 1.04 0.71
CA ALA A 146 -17.04 0.90 -0.61
C ALA A 146 -17.61 -0.27 -1.42
N GLY A 147 -18.36 -1.19 -0.81
CA GLY A 147 -18.80 -2.45 -1.42
C GLY A 147 -17.68 -3.49 -1.50
N ALA A 148 -16.62 -3.33 -0.72
CA ALA A 148 -15.55 -4.32 -0.62
C ALA A 148 -15.94 -5.46 0.34
N VAL A 149 -15.61 -6.70 -0.06
CA VAL A 149 -15.84 -7.90 0.76
C VAL A 149 -14.49 -8.54 1.06
N LEU A 150 -14.26 -8.83 2.33
CA LEU A 150 -13.06 -9.55 2.76
C LEU A 150 -13.14 -11.01 2.27
N ASP A 151 -12.03 -11.51 1.74
CA ASP A 151 -11.88 -12.92 1.41
C ASP A 151 -11.64 -13.72 2.71
N GLU A 152 -12.68 -14.36 3.21
CA GLU A 152 -12.63 -15.16 4.45
C GLU A 152 -11.61 -16.32 4.37
N ARG A 153 -11.24 -16.76 3.16
CA ARG A 153 -10.22 -17.82 2.98
C ARG A 153 -8.83 -17.37 3.44
N ARG A 154 -8.54 -16.07 3.42
CA ARG A 154 -7.23 -15.53 3.83
C ARG A 154 -7.01 -15.56 5.34
N LYS A 155 -8.08 -15.65 6.15
CA LYS A 155 -8.05 -15.69 7.63
C LYS A 155 -7.26 -14.54 8.27
N GLU A 156 -7.13 -13.40 7.57
CA GLU A 156 -6.45 -12.22 8.09
C GLU A 156 -7.46 -11.24 8.69
N LEU A 157 -7.04 -10.51 9.71
CA LEU A 157 -7.88 -9.51 10.35
C LEU A 157 -8.06 -8.27 9.46
N PRO A 158 -9.20 -7.57 9.53
CA PRO A 158 -9.48 -6.39 8.71
C PRO A 158 -8.44 -5.27 8.84
N THR A 159 -7.85 -5.12 10.03
CA THR A 159 -6.85 -4.10 10.39
C THR A 159 -5.41 -4.54 10.13
N HIS A 160 -5.20 -5.68 9.45
CA HIS A 160 -3.88 -6.08 9.01
C HIS A 160 -3.40 -5.15 7.89
N ILE A 161 -2.17 -4.62 7.97
CA ILE A 161 -1.63 -3.66 7.00
C ILE A 161 -1.76 -4.13 5.55
N GLY A 162 -1.50 -5.41 5.29
CA GLY A 162 -1.65 -5.98 3.95
C GLY A 162 -3.11 -5.97 3.45
N ILE A 163 -4.10 -6.09 4.34
CA ILE A 163 -5.53 -5.98 4.00
C ILE A 163 -5.91 -4.53 3.76
N GLU A 164 -5.40 -3.59 4.56
CA GLU A 164 -5.62 -2.15 4.34
C GLU A 164 -5.04 -1.68 3.00
N PHE A 165 -3.84 -2.16 2.62
CA PHE A 165 -3.30 -1.91 1.29
C PHE A 165 -4.09 -2.59 0.17
N ALA A 166 -4.60 -3.82 0.37
CA ALA A 166 -5.49 -4.47 -0.59
C ALA A 166 -6.79 -3.66 -0.79
N PHE A 167 -7.31 -3.05 0.25
CA PHE A 167 -8.47 -2.17 0.16
C PHE A 167 -8.17 -0.90 -0.64
N MET A 168 -7.03 -0.24 -0.42
CA MET A 168 -6.60 0.90 -1.24
C MET A 168 -6.43 0.51 -2.70
N ARG A 169 -5.84 -0.66 -2.99
CA ARG A 169 -5.79 -1.22 -4.34
C ARG A 169 -7.19 -1.32 -4.95
N PHE A 170 -8.14 -1.93 -4.23
CA PHE A 170 -9.52 -2.05 -4.68
C PHE A 170 -10.13 -0.69 -5.03
N LEU A 171 -9.98 0.32 -4.19
CA LEU A 171 -10.50 1.68 -4.44
C LEU A 171 -9.89 2.30 -5.71
N CYS A 172 -8.58 2.15 -5.90
CA CYS A 172 -7.89 2.63 -7.11
C CYS A 172 -8.33 1.88 -8.38
N GLU A 173 -8.61 0.58 -8.30
CA GLU A 173 -9.16 -0.21 -9.41
C GLU A 173 -10.58 0.22 -9.79
N GLN A 174 -11.42 0.53 -8.80
CA GLN A 174 -12.77 1.08 -9.04
C GLN A 174 -12.69 2.46 -9.69
N GLU A 175 -11.80 3.33 -9.20
CA GLU A 175 -11.54 4.63 -9.81
C GLU A 175 -11.08 4.48 -11.27
N ALA A 176 -10.06 3.67 -11.54
CA ALA A 176 -9.55 3.43 -12.90
C ALA A 176 -10.66 2.92 -13.83
N SER A 177 -11.50 2.01 -13.33
CA SER A 177 -12.64 1.47 -14.09
C SER A 177 -13.69 2.54 -14.40
N ALA A 178 -13.96 3.45 -13.47
CA ALA A 178 -14.88 4.57 -13.69
C ALA A 178 -14.34 5.56 -14.72
N LEU A 179 -13.03 5.91 -14.62
CA LEU A 179 -12.36 6.79 -15.57
C LEU A 179 -12.25 6.18 -16.99
N GLY A 180 -11.93 4.88 -17.09
CA GLY A 180 -11.82 4.17 -18.36
C GLY A 180 -13.17 4.07 -19.10
N ARG A 181 -14.28 3.91 -18.39
CA ARG A 181 -15.64 3.95 -18.98
C ARG A 181 -16.02 5.34 -19.51
N SER A 182 -15.48 6.40 -18.91
CA SER A 182 -15.74 7.78 -19.34
C SER A 182 -14.94 8.19 -20.60
N GLY A 183 -13.81 7.51 -20.88
CA GLY A 183 -12.94 7.78 -22.04
C GLY A 183 -13.27 7.02 -23.33
N GLY A 184 -14.11 5.98 -23.26
CA GLY A 184 -14.52 5.16 -24.42
C GLY A 184 -15.74 5.73 -25.11
N HIS A 185 -15.58 6.23 -26.35
CA HIS A 185 -16.59 6.66 -27.33
C HIS A 185 -18.06 6.41 -26.95
N LEU A 186 -18.76 7.48 -26.65
CA LEU A 186 -20.07 7.83 -27.13
C LEU A 186 -20.58 9.04 -26.32
N ARG A 187 -20.27 10.23 -26.79
CA ARG A 187 -21.16 11.38 -26.54
C ARG A 187 -22.50 11.05 -27.15
N ARG A 188 -23.31 10.24 -26.49
CA ARG A 188 -24.76 10.18 -26.80
C ARG A 188 -25.49 11.16 -25.93
N PHE A 189 -26.21 11.99 -26.62
CA PHE A 189 -27.08 13.04 -26.18
C PHE A 189 -28.05 12.64 -25.04
N GLY A 190 -28.20 13.54 -24.05
CA GLY A 190 -29.40 13.70 -23.25
C GLY A 190 -29.66 12.55 -22.26
N GLY A 191 -29.14 12.65 -21.05
CA GLY A 191 -29.57 11.80 -19.94
C GLY A 191 -29.04 12.36 -18.61
N ASN A 192 -29.91 12.43 -17.62
CA ASN A 192 -29.67 12.84 -16.24
C ASN A 192 -28.35 12.18 -15.75
N ARG A 193 -27.27 12.98 -15.64
CA ARG A 193 -25.98 12.51 -15.15
C ARG A 193 -26.14 12.14 -13.67
N LYS A 194 -26.05 10.83 -13.34
CA LYS A 194 -25.74 10.40 -11.98
C LYS A 194 -24.43 11.07 -11.53
N PRO A 195 -24.28 11.44 -10.24
CA PRO A 195 -23.01 11.94 -9.71
C PRO A 195 -21.88 10.99 -10.13
N ARG A 196 -20.76 11.55 -10.57
CA ARG A 196 -19.60 10.76 -11.04
C ARG A 196 -19.22 9.76 -9.97
N GLU A 197 -19.34 8.48 -10.28
CA GLU A 197 -18.91 7.37 -9.40
C GLU A 197 -17.40 7.44 -9.08
N ASP A 198 -16.61 8.05 -9.99
CA ASP A 198 -15.18 8.33 -9.85
C ASP A 198 -14.87 9.19 -8.62
N GLY A 199 -15.62 10.23 -8.34
CA GLY A 199 -15.42 11.11 -7.19
C GLY A 199 -15.61 10.42 -5.84
N ARG A 200 -16.50 9.45 -5.76
CA ARG A 200 -16.73 8.67 -4.53
C ARG A 200 -15.51 7.86 -4.10
N TYR A 201 -14.89 7.17 -5.05
CA TYR A 201 -13.72 6.34 -4.72
C TYR A 201 -12.51 7.16 -4.33
N LEU A 202 -12.32 8.35 -4.94
CA LEU A 202 -11.29 9.29 -4.52
C LEU A 202 -11.50 9.82 -3.10
N GLU A 203 -12.73 10.16 -2.75
CA GLU A 203 -13.08 10.61 -1.40
C GLU A 203 -12.81 9.50 -0.37
N LEU A 204 -13.21 8.26 -0.68
CA LEU A 204 -12.95 7.09 0.17
C LEU A 204 -11.45 6.85 0.36
N GLN A 205 -10.63 6.97 -0.69
CA GLN A 205 -9.18 6.83 -0.63
C GLN A 205 -8.58 7.90 0.29
N GLY A 206 -8.89 9.18 0.06
CA GLY A 206 -8.37 10.29 0.88
C GLY A 206 -8.75 10.15 2.35
N ARG A 207 -9.99 9.76 2.62
CA ARG A 207 -10.48 9.50 3.96
C ARG A 207 -9.78 8.30 4.61
N PHE A 208 -9.62 7.19 3.90
CA PHE A 208 -8.96 6.01 4.44
C PHE A 208 -7.47 6.24 4.72
N LEU A 209 -6.77 6.96 3.85
CA LEU A 209 -5.39 7.41 4.13
C LEU A 209 -5.32 8.26 5.39
N GLY A 210 -6.18 9.30 5.49
CA GLY A 210 -6.15 10.24 6.60
C GLY A 210 -6.59 9.65 7.93
N ASP A 211 -7.61 8.79 7.94
CA ASP A 211 -8.22 8.26 9.15
C ASP A 211 -7.57 6.95 9.64
N HIS A 212 -6.93 6.20 8.72
CA HIS A 212 -6.32 4.90 9.01
C HIS A 212 -4.82 4.90 8.71
N LEU A 213 -4.37 4.61 7.50
CA LEU A 213 -2.97 4.32 7.16
C LEU A 213 -1.97 5.34 7.70
N ASN A 214 -2.18 6.64 7.48
CA ASN A 214 -1.25 7.68 7.93
C ASN A 214 -1.19 7.85 9.45
N ARG A 215 -2.15 7.27 10.20
CA ARG A 215 -2.19 7.38 11.65
C ARG A 215 -1.30 6.38 12.37
N TRP A 216 -0.98 5.26 11.74
CA TRP A 216 -0.26 4.20 12.42
C TRP A 216 0.90 3.59 11.63
N PHE A 217 0.87 3.66 10.29
CA PHE A 217 1.93 3.13 9.44
C PHE A 217 3.33 3.65 9.80
N PRO A 218 3.55 4.95 10.12
CA PRO A 218 4.89 5.42 10.51
C PRO A 218 5.47 4.71 11.74
N ARG A 219 4.62 4.34 12.71
CA ARG A 219 5.07 3.58 13.89
C ARG A 219 5.38 2.12 13.55
N LEU A 220 4.55 1.49 12.73
CA LEU A 220 4.82 0.17 12.17
C LEU A 220 6.14 0.18 11.39
N ALA A 221 6.35 1.15 10.51
CA ALA A 221 7.55 1.34 9.72
C ALA A 221 8.81 1.40 10.61
N GLN A 222 8.79 2.20 11.65
CA GLN A 222 9.88 2.31 12.62
C GLN A 222 10.20 0.96 13.30
N GLU A 223 9.17 0.21 13.73
CA GLU A 223 9.37 -1.10 14.36
C GLU A 223 9.95 -2.12 13.37
N ILE A 224 9.48 -2.13 12.11
CA ILE A 224 10.03 -3.02 11.08
C ILE A 224 11.52 -2.71 10.84
N CYS A 225 11.86 -1.45 10.61
CA CYS A 225 13.26 -1.04 10.40
C CYS A 225 14.16 -1.42 11.58
N SER A 226 13.65 -1.31 12.81
CA SER A 226 14.43 -1.63 14.03
C SER A 226 14.59 -3.13 14.26
N ASN A 227 13.73 -3.98 13.69
CA ASN A 227 13.72 -5.43 13.94
C ASN A 227 14.17 -6.28 12.74
N SER A 228 14.36 -5.68 11.55
CA SER A 228 14.84 -6.37 10.36
C SER A 228 16.33 -6.75 10.48
N GLN A 229 16.69 -7.91 9.96
CA GLN A 229 18.11 -8.33 9.83
C GLN A 229 18.70 -7.89 8.50
N SER A 230 17.90 -7.94 7.44
CA SER A 230 18.28 -7.47 6.12
C SER A 230 17.77 -6.05 5.86
N ARG A 231 18.36 -5.38 4.87
CA ARG A 231 17.89 -4.07 4.39
C ARG A 231 16.69 -4.16 3.43
N PHE A 232 16.23 -5.37 3.11
CA PHE A 232 15.12 -5.58 2.17
C PHE A 232 13.82 -4.91 2.64
N TYR A 233 13.36 -5.23 3.87
CA TYR A 233 12.15 -4.61 4.42
C TYR A 233 12.34 -3.12 4.71
N PRO A 234 13.39 -2.65 5.38
CA PRO A 234 13.66 -1.22 5.52
C PRO A 234 13.60 -0.45 4.21
N GLY A 235 14.15 -1.02 3.15
CA GLY A 235 14.12 -0.41 1.83
C GLY A 235 12.70 -0.26 1.27
N TRP A 236 11.90 -1.30 1.30
CA TRP A 236 10.51 -1.24 0.83
C TRP A 236 9.62 -0.38 1.73
N ILE A 237 9.89 -0.33 3.02
CA ILE A 237 9.20 0.55 3.96
C ILE A 237 9.46 2.02 3.62
N SER A 238 10.71 2.39 3.34
CA SER A 238 11.06 3.77 2.94
C SER A 238 10.35 4.19 1.64
N ILE A 239 10.26 3.29 0.67
CA ILE A 239 9.48 3.49 -0.56
C ILE A 239 7.99 3.62 -0.26
N ALA A 240 7.44 2.79 0.64
CA ALA A 240 6.03 2.85 1.03
C ALA A 240 5.68 4.19 1.71
N GLU A 241 6.54 4.68 2.61
CA GLU A 241 6.35 5.99 3.26
C GLU A 241 6.36 7.14 2.25
N ALA A 242 7.31 7.14 1.32
CA ALA A 242 7.38 8.13 0.25
C ALA A 242 6.14 8.08 -0.66
N PHE A 243 5.69 6.88 -1.02
CA PHE A 243 4.48 6.68 -1.81
C PHE A 243 3.22 7.16 -1.08
N LEU A 244 3.03 6.81 0.19
CA LEU A 244 1.87 7.25 0.98
C LEU A 244 1.83 8.77 1.15
N LEU A 245 2.99 9.38 1.37
CA LEU A 245 3.10 10.85 1.45
C LEU A 245 2.70 11.52 0.14
N TRP A 246 3.23 11.01 -0.98
CA TRP A 246 2.88 11.50 -2.33
C TRP A 246 1.39 11.32 -2.61
N ASP A 247 0.83 10.13 -2.33
CA ASP A 247 -0.56 9.80 -2.61
C ASP A 247 -1.53 10.65 -1.78
N THR A 248 -1.19 10.86 -0.51
CA THR A 248 -1.93 11.77 0.37
C THR A 248 -1.96 13.21 -0.17
N ALA A 249 -0.83 13.71 -0.64
CA ALA A 249 -0.73 15.04 -1.24
C ALA A 249 -1.53 15.13 -2.55
N ALA A 250 -1.47 14.12 -3.39
CA ALA A 250 -2.23 14.02 -4.64
C ALA A 250 -3.74 14.06 -4.40
N LEU A 251 -4.23 13.33 -3.39
CA LEU A 251 -5.66 13.26 -3.04
C LEU A 251 -6.16 14.49 -2.27
N SER A 252 -5.27 15.25 -1.62
CA SER A 252 -5.63 16.45 -0.86
C SER A 252 -5.90 17.68 -1.73
N ASN A 253 -5.62 17.64 -3.03
CA ASN A 253 -5.87 18.74 -3.98
C ASN A 253 -7.04 18.43 -4.94
N PRO A 254 -8.30 18.53 -4.48
CA PRO A 254 -9.47 18.15 -5.29
C PRO A 254 -9.72 19.08 -6.50
N ARG A 255 -9.03 20.23 -6.59
CA ARG A 255 -9.12 21.11 -7.76
C ARG A 255 -8.39 20.54 -8.98
N ALA A 256 -7.39 19.69 -8.77
CA ALA A 256 -6.73 18.97 -9.85
C ALA A 256 -7.69 17.97 -10.54
N TYR A 257 -8.80 17.60 -9.88
CA TYR A 257 -9.79 16.62 -10.38
C TYR A 257 -11.04 17.24 -11.05
N ARG A 258 -11.22 18.57 -11.00
CA ARG A 258 -12.51 19.20 -11.41
C ARG A 258 -12.53 19.87 -12.77
N ASN A 259 -11.40 19.97 -13.49
CA ASN A 259 -11.40 20.56 -14.84
C ASN A 259 -10.80 19.59 -15.86
N PRO A 260 -11.61 19.11 -16.82
CA PRO A 260 -11.10 18.54 -18.05
C PRO A 260 -10.56 19.63 -18.96
#